data_35151fc4745d94ee23d58b232a0a96bc
#
_entry.id   35151fc4745d94ee23d58b232a0a96bc
#
_cell.length_a   1.000
_cell.length_b   1.000
_cell.length_c   1.000
_cell.angle_alpha   90.00
_cell.angle_beta   90.00
_cell.angle_gamma   90.00
#
_symmetry.space_group_name_H-M   'P 1'
#
loop_
_entity.id
_entity.type
_entity.pdbx_description
1 polymer ?
#
loop_
_entity_poly.entity_id
_entity_poly.type
_entity_poly.pdbx_seq_one_letter_code
_entity_poly.pdbx_strand_id
1 'polypeptide(L)'
;MSVTIYHNPACSVSRNTLAMIRQSGEAPEVIEYLKHPLDRARLQELIKAMGISTRALLREKGEPYAELGLADPKWSDDELIDFMLAHPILINRPIVVTPKGTRLCRPPEAVLELLENPVTSFVKENGEVATRDS
;
A
#
# COMPACT_ATOMS: atom_id res chain seq x y z
N MET A 1 13.63 -13.91 -1.51
CA MET A 1 12.49 -13.63 -2.42
C MET A 1 12.55 -12.19 -2.91
N SER A 2 11.82 -11.87 -3.97
CA SER A 2 11.75 -10.51 -4.50
C SER A 2 10.58 -9.78 -3.84
N VAL A 3 10.86 -8.67 -3.17
CA VAL A 3 9.85 -7.86 -2.48
C VAL A 3 9.91 -6.43 -2.98
N THR A 4 8.75 -5.88 -3.37
CA THR A 4 8.62 -4.47 -3.77
C THR A 4 7.59 -3.81 -2.86
N ILE A 5 7.91 -2.62 -2.37
CA ILE A 5 6.96 -1.82 -1.57
C ILE A 5 6.78 -0.45 -2.23
N TYR A 6 5.53 -0.10 -2.49
CA TYR A 6 5.15 1.25 -2.92
C TYR A 6 4.89 2.06 -1.64
N HIS A 7 5.82 2.94 -1.34
CA HIS A 7 6.05 3.49 -0.02
C HIS A 7 5.82 4.99 0.04
N ASN A 8 5.25 5.43 1.16
CA ASN A 8 5.21 6.84 1.52
C ASN A 8 5.93 7.01 2.88
N PRO A 9 7.12 7.65 2.90
CA PRO A 9 7.89 7.78 4.14
C PRO A 9 7.22 8.66 5.20
N ALA A 10 6.22 9.46 4.82
CA ALA A 10 5.46 10.27 5.77
C ALA A 10 4.33 9.49 6.45
N CYS A 11 4.06 8.27 6.03
CA CYS A 11 2.97 7.44 6.58
C CYS A 11 3.51 6.42 7.57
N SER A 12 3.01 6.43 8.82
CA SER A 12 3.48 5.49 9.85
C SER A 12 3.17 4.04 9.51
N VAL A 13 2.02 3.76 8.91
CA VAL A 13 1.67 2.40 8.46
C VAL A 13 2.67 1.90 7.43
N SER A 14 3.06 2.77 6.49
CA SER A 14 4.05 2.43 5.47
C SER A 14 5.44 2.20 6.07
N ARG A 15 5.85 3.05 7.03
CA ARG A 15 7.15 2.88 7.72
C ARG A 15 7.18 1.58 8.54
N ASN A 16 6.12 1.26 9.26
CA ASN A 16 6.02 0.02 10.04
C ASN A 16 6.09 -1.21 9.12
N THR A 17 5.39 -1.17 8.00
CA THR A 17 5.42 -2.25 7.02
C THR A 17 6.83 -2.48 6.48
N LEU A 18 7.51 -1.41 6.08
CA LEU A 18 8.88 -1.50 5.58
C LEU A 18 9.84 -2.08 6.63
N ALA A 19 9.69 -1.66 7.89
CA ALA A 19 10.52 -2.17 8.97
C ALA A 19 10.29 -3.67 9.18
N MET A 20 9.06 -4.14 9.12
CA MET A 20 8.74 -5.57 9.23
C MET A 20 9.38 -6.39 8.10
N ILE A 21 9.35 -5.86 6.88
CA ILE A 21 9.99 -6.52 5.73
C ILE A 21 11.49 -6.65 5.98
N ARG A 22 12.15 -5.57 6.40
CA ARG A 22 13.59 -5.57 6.66
C ARG A 22 13.99 -6.50 7.81
N GLN A 23 13.19 -6.52 8.86
CA GLN A 23 13.47 -7.40 10.01
C GLN A 23 13.30 -8.87 9.66
N SER A 24 12.50 -9.19 8.66
CA SER A 24 12.38 -10.58 8.17
C SER A 24 13.59 -11.04 7.36
N GLY A 25 14.58 -10.15 7.14
CA GLY A 25 15.80 -10.46 6.39
C GLY A 25 15.71 -10.11 4.91
N GLU A 26 14.62 -9.53 4.46
CA GLU A 26 14.45 -9.17 3.06
C GLU A 26 15.05 -7.80 2.77
N ALA A 27 15.56 -7.62 1.53
CA ALA A 27 16.04 -6.35 1.02
C ALA A 27 15.05 -5.88 -0.05
N PRO A 28 14.01 -5.12 0.32
CA PRO A 28 12.96 -4.75 -0.63
C PRO A 28 13.41 -3.65 -1.59
N GLU A 29 12.81 -3.67 -2.79
CA GLU A 29 12.84 -2.50 -3.66
C GLU A 29 11.82 -1.51 -3.12
N VAL A 30 12.28 -0.33 -2.72
CA VAL A 30 11.43 0.73 -2.16
C VAL A 30 11.12 1.75 -3.25
N ILE A 31 9.87 1.85 -3.63
CA ILE A 31 9.42 2.82 -4.63
C ILE A 31 8.61 3.90 -3.93
N GLU A 32 9.18 5.11 -3.85
CA GLU A 32 8.47 6.27 -3.32
C GLU A 32 7.58 6.84 -4.42
N TYR A 33 6.36 6.34 -4.52
CA TYR A 33 5.48 6.62 -5.66
C TYR A 33 5.03 8.09 -5.76
N LEU A 34 5.20 8.89 -4.71
CA LEU A 34 4.95 10.32 -4.79
C LEU A 34 6.04 11.06 -5.57
N LYS A 35 7.27 10.50 -5.59
CA LYS A 35 8.41 11.03 -6.35
C LYS A 35 8.56 10.34 -7.69
N HIS A 36 8.18 9.07 -7.76
CA HIS A 36 8.27 8.23 -8.95
C HIS A 36 6.88 7.66 -9.25
N PRO A 37 5.98 8.47 -9.83
CA PRO A 37 4.59 8.07 -10.01
C PRO A 37 4.42 6.82 -10.87
N LEU A 38 3.39 6.06 -10.54
CA LEU A 38 2.99 4.90 -11.32
C LEU A 38 2.34 5.35 -12.63
N ASP A 39 2.50 4.55 -13.69
CA ASP A 39 1.71 4.74 -14.89
C ASP A 39 0.36 3.98 -14.75
N ARG A 40 -0.56 4.25 -15.68
CA ARG A 40 -1.90 3.65 -15.65
C ARG A 40 -1.84 2.12 -15.69
N ALA A 41 -1.04 1.57 -16.57
CA ALA A 41 -0.95 0.11 -16.74
C ALA A 41 -0.49 -0.56 -15.44
N ARG A 42 0.51 0.01 -14.78
CA ARG A 42 1.04 -0.54 -13.53
C ARG A 42 0.02 -0.43 -12.40
N LEU A 43 -0.67 0.71 -12.31
CA LEU A 43 -1.70 0.90 -11.29
C LEU A 43 -2.85 -0.10 -11.47
N GLN A 44 -3.29 -0.31 -12.70
CA GLN A 44 -4.33 -1.29 -13.01
C GLN A 44 -3.89 -2.72 -12.67
N GLU A 45 -2.63 -3.07 -12.98
CA GLU A 45 -2.08 -4.38 -12.61
C GLU A 45 -2.10 -4.62 -11.11
N LEU A 46 -1.70 -3.62 -10.33
CA LEU A 46 -1.67 -3.70 -8.87
C LEU A 46 -3.07 -3.89 -8.29
N ILE A 47 -4.03 -3.12 -8.77
CA ILE A 47 -5.43 -3.22 -8.32
C ILE A 47 -5.97 -4.63 -8.59
N LYS A 48 -5.74 -5.12 -9.79
CA LYS A 48 -6.17 -6.47 -10.19
C LYS A 48 -5.51 -7.55 -9.33
N ALA A 49 -4.20 -7.43 -9.11
CA ALA A 49 -3.44 -8.40 -8.32
C ALA A 49 -3.87 -8.41 -6.85
N MET A 50 -4.27 -7.27 -6.31
CA MET A 50 -4.77 -7.17 -4.94
C MET A 50 -6.19 -7.75 -4.79
N GLY A 51 -6.93 -7.90 -5.88
CA GLY A 51 -8.30 -8.39 -5.83
C GLY A 51 -9.29 -7.46 -5.13
N ILE A 52 -8.99 -6.16 -5.13
CA ILE A 52 -9.85 -5.14 -4.52
C ILE A 52 -10.48 -4.27 -5.61
N SER A 53 -11.53 -3.52 -5.23
CA SER A 53 -12.09 -2.52 -6.15
C SER A 53 -11.15 -1.33 -6.26
N THR A 54 -11.25 -0.60 -7.38
CA THR A 54 -10.49 0.64 -7.55
C THR A 54 -10.79 1.63 -6.43
N ARG A 55 -12.05 1.76 -6.05
CA ARG A 55 -12.47 2.65 -4.95
C ARG A 55 -11.85 2.27 -3.61
N ALA A 56 -11.63 0.98 -3.36
CA ALA A 56 -11.03 0.51 -2.11
C ALA A 56 -9.57 0.95 -1.95
N LEU A 57 -8.89 1.30 -3.04
CA LEU A 57 -7.52 1.80 -3.00
C LEU A 57 -7.44 3.30 -2.73
N LEU A 58 -8.55 4.04 -2.82
CA LEU A 58 -8.57 5.47 -2.58
C LEU A 58 -8.31 5.79 -1.11
N ARG A 59 -7.44 6.76 -0.88
CA ARG A 59 -7.24 7.33 0.45
C ARG A 59 -8.33 8.36 0.72
N GLU A 60 -9.22 8.06 1.65
CA GLU A 60 -10.34 8.93 1.99
C GLU A 60 -9.94 10.10 2.90
N LYS A 61 -8.81 9.96 3.62
CA LYS A 61 -8.30 11.02 4.48
C LYS A 61 -7.55 12.05 3.66
N GLY A 62 -7.72 13.32 4.00
CA GLY A 62 -7.00 14.41 3.38
C GLY A 62 -7.82 15.17 2.35
N GLU A 63 -7.30 16.34 1.99
CA GLU A 63 -8.03 17.32 1.18
C GLU A 63 -8.40 16.86 -0.23
N PRO A 64 -7.51 16.19 -1.01
CA PRO A 64 -7.87 15.87 -2.39
C PRO A 64 -9.15 15.06 -2.53
N TYR A 65 -9.37 14.10 -1.63
CA TYR A 65 -10.58 13.27 -1.68
C TYR A 65 -11.85 14.11 -1.53
N ALA A 66 -11.87 14.98 -0.53
CA ALA A 66 -13.03 15.83 -0.25
C ALA A 66 -13.20 16.93 -1.30
N GLU A 67 -12.12 17.61 -1.67
CA GLU A 67 -12.16 18.71 -2.64
C GLU A 67 -12.60 18.26 -4.04
N LEU A 68 -12.19 17.07 -4.45
CA LEU A 68 -12.55 16.52 -5.75
C LEU A 68 -13.91 15.82 -5.76
N GLY A 69 -14.57 15.72 -4.59
CA GLY A 69 -15.87 15.09 -4.48
C GLY A 69 -15.84 13.60 -4.78
N LEU A 70 -14.78 12.91 -4.38
CA LEU A 70 -14.56 11.50 -4.73
C LEU A 70 -15.46 10.52 -3.95
N ALA A 71 -16.15 10.99 -2.92
CA ALA A 71 -17.15 10.18 -2.21
C ALA A 71 -18.38 9.90 -3.07
N ASP A 72 -18.61 10.71 -4.12
CA ASP A 72 -19.75 10.55 -5.00
C ASP A 72 -19.64 9.22 -5.76
N PRO A 73 -20.67 8.35 -5.72
CA PRO A 73 -20.62 7.05 -6.41
C PRO A 73 -20.70 7.15 -7.94
N LYS A 74 -20.90 8.35 -8.48
CA LYS A 74 -20.97 8.55 -9.94
C LYS A 74 -19.67 8.25 -10.68
N TRP A 75 -18.52 8.33 -9.99
CA TRP A 75 -17.20 8.16 -10.59
C TRP A 75 -16.97 6.71 -11.02
N SER A 76 -16.59 6.50 -12.29
CA SER A 76 -16.21 5.19 -12.80
C SER A 76 -14.80 4.81 -12.31
N ASP A 77 -14.45 3.53 -12.44
CA ASP A 77 -13.11 3.07 -12.08
C ASP A 77 -12.03 3.80 -12.90
N ASP A 78 -12.25 3.99 -14.20
CA ASP A 78 -11.31 4.74 -15.05
C ASP A 78 -11.13 6.18 -14.59
N GLU A 79 -12.22 6.83 -14.18
CA GLU A 79 -12.17 8.19 -13.65
C GLU A 79 -11.41 8.24 -12.32
N LEU A 80 -11.63 7.26 -11.44
CA LEU A 80 -10.92 7.17 -10.18
C LEU A 80 -9.41 6.96 -10.41
N ILE A 81 -9.05 6.15 -11.40
CA ILE A 81 -7.65 5.96 -11.79
C ILE A 81 -7.06 7.27 -12.30
N ASP A 82 -7.80 8.02 -13.13
CA ASP A 82 -7.36 9.33 -13.60
C ASP A 82 -7.04 10.27 -12.44
N PHE A 83 -7.90 10.30 -11.41
CA PHE A 83 -7.66 11.10 -10.22
C PHE A 83 -6.41 10.64 -9.46
N MET A 84 -6.21 9.33 -9.32
CA MET A 84 -5.02 8.79 -8.63
C MET A 84 -3.74 9.11 -9.38
N LEU A 85 -3.76 9.11 -10.71
CA LEU A 85 -2.59 9.47 -11.52
C LEU A 85 -2.28 10.96 -11.45
N ALA A 86 -3.32 11.79 -11.43
CA ALA A 86 -3.16 13.25 -11.29
C ALA A 86 -2.75 13.66 -9.88
N HIS A 87 -3.20 12.91 -8.88
CA HIS A 87 -2.94 13.18 -7.47
C HIS A 87 -2.50 11.90 -6.75
N PRO A 88 -1.22 11.51 -6.87
CA PRO A 88 -0.73 10.25 -6.31
C PRO A 88 -0.97 10.06 -4.81
N ILE A 89 -1.13 11.16 -4.06
CA ILE A 89 -1.46 11.09 -2.63
C ILE A 89 -2.79 10.36 -2.37
N LEU A 90 -3.66 10.26 -3.38
CA LEU A 90 -4.93 9.55 -3.30
C LEU A 90 -4.74 8.02 -3.30
N ILE A 91 -3.59 7.54 -3.74
CA ILE A 91 -3.29 6.11 -3.70
C ILE A 91 -2.98 5.73 -2.26
N ASN A 92 -3.78 4.84 -1.69
CA ASN A 92 -3.55 4.37 -0.33
C ASN A 92 -2.26 3.53 -0.28
N ARG A 93 -1.67 3.37 0.91
CA ARG A 93 -0.32 2.83 1.06
C ARG A 93 -0.16 2.07 2.38
N PRO A 94 0.82 1.17 2.46
CA PRO A 94 1.70 0.74 1.38
C PRO A 94 1.10 -0.39 0.55
N ILE A 95 1.50 -0.50 -0.70
CA ILE A 95 1.23 -1.67 -1.53
C ILE A 95 2.50 -2.50 -1.55
N VAL A 96 2.39 -3.79 -1.22
CA VAL A 96 3.53 -4.71 -1.20
C VAL A 96 3.31 -5.84 -2.19
N VAL A 97 4.34 -6.11 -2.99
CA VAL A 97 4.34 -7.18 -4.01
C VAL A 97 5.44 -8.19 -3.66
N THR A 98 5.05 -9.44 -3.53
CA THR A 98 5.98 -10.57 -3.36
C THR A 98 5.52 -11.73 -4.23
N PRO A 99 6.32 -12.81 -4.38
CA PRO A 99 5.84 -14.00 -5.09
C PRO A 99 4.61 -14.65 -4.47
N LYS A 100 4.31 -14.34 -3.21
CA LYS A 100 3.12 -14.85 -2.52
C LYS A 100 1.86 -14.05 -2.81
N GLY A 101 1.98 -12.84 -3.35
CA GLY A 101 0.84 -12.01 -3.71
C GLY A 101 1.12 -10.53 -3.63
N THR A 102 0.04 -9.75 -3.79
CA THR A 102 0.06 -8.29 -3.75
C THR A 102 -1.03 -7.83 -2.79
N ARG A 103 -0.69 -6.94 -1.86
CA ARG A 103 -1.65 -6.44 -0.87
C ARG A 103 -1.43 -4.97 -0.55
N LEU A 104 -2.54 -4.31 -0.26
CA LEU A 104 -2.54 -3.03 0.48
C LEU A 104 -2.41 -3.42 1.96
N CYS A 105 -1.25 -3.14 2.56
CA CYS A 105 -0.93 -3.60 3.92
C CYS A 105 -1.43 -2.59 4.97
N ARG A 106 -2.71 -2.58 5.17
CA ARG A 106 -3.40 -1.80 6.21
C ARG A 106 -4.40 -2.71 6.91
N PRO A 107 -4.11 -3.16 8.15
CA PRO A 107 -2.98 -2.79 9.02
C PRO A 107 -1.64 -3.35 8.51
N PRO A 108 -0.50 -2.78 8.99
CA PRO A 108 0.83 -3.16 8.46
C PRO A 108 1.18 -4.63 8.66
N GLU A 109 0.68 -5.29 9.70
CA GLU A 109 0.92 -6.71 9.94
C GLU A 109 0.38 -7.62 8.85
N ALA A 110 -0.47 -7.12 7.94
CA ALA A 110 -0.90 -7.87 6.78
C ALA A 110 0.29 -8.29 5.89
N VAL A 111 1.41 -7.56 5.93
CA VAL A 111 2.61 -7.90 5.19
C VAL A 111 3.23 -9.24 5.61
N LEU A 112 3.02 -9.64 6.86
CA LEU A 112 3.66 -10.86 7.39
C LEU A 112 3.24 -12.11 6.61
N GLU A 113 2.02 -12.14 6.08
CA GLU A 113 1.53 -13.25 5.27
C GLU A 113 2.15 -13.30 3.86
N LEU A 114 2.74 -12.19 3.42
CA LEU A 114 3.39 -12.08 2.11
C LEU A 114 4.86 -12.46 2.15
N LEU A 115 5.46 -12.60 3.34
CA LEU A 115 6.89 -12.85 3.49
C LEU A 115 7.17 -14.33 3.67
N GLU A 116 8.36 -14.76 3.21
CA GLU A 116 8.79 -16.15 3.33
C GLU A 116 9.17 -16.51 4.74
N ASN A 117 9.89 -15.62 5.42
CA ASN A 117 10.37 -15.80 6.79
C ASN A 117 9.96 -14.59 7.65
N PRO A 118 8.66 -14.39 7.89
CA PRO A 118 8.22 -13.22 8.63
C PRO A 118 8.62 -13.29 10.11
N VAL A 119 8.82 -12.12 10.72
CA VAL A 119 8.98 -12.04 12.16
C VAL A 119 7.69 -12.49 12.85
N THR A 120 7.82 -13.08 14.07
CA THR A 120 6.65 -13.53 14.81
C THR A 120 5.98 -12.39 15.57
N SER A 121 6.76 -11.38 15.95
CA SER A 121 6.23 -10.19 16.58
C SER A 121 7.07 -8.97 16.20
N PHE A 122 6.46 -7.81 16.22
CA PHE A 122 7.11 -6.55 15.88
C PHE A 122 6.47 -5.43 16.68
N VAL A 123 7.29 -4.55 17.26
CA VAL A 123 6.80 -3.37 17.98
C VAL A 123 6.71 -2.21 17.01
N LYS A 124 5.49 -1.72 16.77
CA LYS A 124 5.24 -0.57 15.90
C LYS A 124 5.73 0.73 16.56
N GLU A 125 5.81 1.81 15.76
CA GLU A 125 6.25 3.12 16.25
C GLU A 125 5.42 3.63 17.42
N ASN A 126 4.11 3.32 17.45
CA ASN A 126 3.21 3.75 18.53
C ASN A 126 3.25 2.84 19.78
N GLY A 127 4.11 1.82 19.78
CA GLY A 127 4.23 0.88 20.89
C GLY A 127 3.32 -0.34 20.81
N GLU A 128 2.39 -0.40 19.86
CA GLU A 128 1.56 -1.58 19.66
C GLU A 128 2.39 -2.74 19.13
N VAL A 129 2.04 -3.95 19.54
CA VAL A 129 2.72 -5.17 19.09
C VAL A 129 1.92 -5.80 17.95
N ALA A 130 2.57 -5.94 16.79
CA ALA A 130 2.03 -6.70 15.68
C ALA A 130 2.47 -8.15 15.83
N THR A 131 1.54 -9.08 15.76
CA THR A 131 1.82 -10.51 15.82
C THR A 131 1.33 -11.21 14.56
N ARG A 132 2.08 -12.24 14.16
CA ARG A 132 1.64 -13.09 13.05
C ARG A 132 0.57 -14.04 13.56
N ASP A 133 -0.56 -14.09 12.86
CA ASP A 133 -1.58 -15.09 13.10
C ASP A 133 -1.08 -16.44 12.60
N SER A 134 -1.03 -17.39 13.46
CA SER A 134 -0.59 -18.75 13.14
C SER A 134 -1.77 -19.61 12.65
#